data_bdd1059b8ecfeeb4aaacc7601a1d0ff6
#
_entry.id   bdd1059b8ecfeeb4aaacc7601a1d0ff6
#
_cell.length_a   1.000
_cell.length_b   1.000
_cell.length_c   1.000
_cell.angle_alpha   90.00
_cell.angle_beta   90.00
_cell.angle_gamma   90.00
#
_symmetry.space_group_name_H-M   'P 1'
#
loop_
_entity.id
_entity.type
_entity.pdbx_description
1 polymer ?
#
loop_
_entity_poly.entity_id
_entity_poly.type
_entity_poly.pdbx_seq_one_letter_code
_entity_poly.pdbx_strand_id
1 'polypeptide(L)'
;QNTEYQAVTHSVRSELAFGLENLGLDSKTIRLRIAEISAYFSLENIIDKKISELSGGQKQMVCLASILMMHPDVIVFDEPTSQLDPMATETLLNTVYKLCRENGITVIITEHRLESLIPIADRVIVIDEGEIISDTTPSEIPSELIKSNDFLSSAVPTSMRLHADLELTSPVPLNVAQGRQMLSSLFAKKPKQTELDET
;
A
#
# COMPACT_ATOMS: atom_id res chain seq x y z
N GLN A 1 7.05 -13.29 2.59
CA GLN A 1 6.76 -13.55 1.16
C GLN A 1 5.68 -14.62 0.90
N ASN A 2 5.33 -15.47 1.83
CA ASN A 2 4.28 -16.46 1.63
C ASN A 2 3.29 -16.42 2.79
N THR A 3 2.08 -15.94 2.54
CA THR A 3 1.00 -15.83 3.53
C THR A 3 0.64 -17.15 4.20
N GLU A 4 0.94 -18.29 3.59
CA GLU A 4 0.71 -19.61 4.19
C GLU A 4 1.63 -19.90 5.39
N TYR A 5 2.81 -19.26 5.46
CA TYR A 5 3.78 -19.42 6.55
C TYR A 5 3.69 -18.34 7.63
N GLN A 6 2.85 -17.32 7.45
CA GLN A 6 2.70 -16.23 8.43
C GLN A 6 1.76 -16.61 9.58
N ALA A 7 0.76 -17.45 9.31
CA ALA A 7 -0.16 -17.91 10.36
C ALA A 7 0.51 -18.96 11.22
N VAL A 8 0.53 -18.71 12.53
CA VAL A 8 1.13 -19.60 13.55
C VAL A 8 0.14 -20.68 13.97
N THR A 9 -1.15 -20.42 13.84
CA THR A 9 -2.22 -21.29 14.33
C THR A 9 -3.09 -21.84 13.21
N HIS A 10 -4.01 -22.76 13.54
CA HIS A 10 -4.87 -23.43 12.55
C HIS A 10 -6.19 -22.72 12.28
N SER A 11 -6.67 -21.86 13.17
CA SER A 11 -7.97 -21.20 13.06
C SER A 11 -7.84 -19.68 13.20
N VAL A 12 -8.78 -18.94 12.60
CA VAL A 12 -8.83 -17.48 12.71
C VAL A 12 -8.89 -17.02 14.16
N ARG A 13 -9.76 -17.62 14.94
CA ARG A 13 -9.91 -17.29 16.36
C ARG A 13 -8.61 -17.48 17.15
N SER A 14 -7.93 -18.60 16.93
CA SER A 14 -6.65 -18.88 17.62
C SER A 14 -5.54 -17.93 17.15
N GLU A 15 -5.52 -17.58 15.86
CA GLU A 15 -4.56 -16.62 15.32
C GLU A 15 -4.72 -15.24 15.94
N LEU A 16 -5.95 -14.76 16.07
CA LEU A 16 -6.24 -13.51 16.76
C LEU A 16 -5.90 -13.57 18.25
N ALA A 17 -6.11 -14.70 18.92
CA ALA A 17 -5.79 -14.85 20.34
C ALA A 17 -4.29 -14.93 20.64
N PHE A 18 -3.51 -15.49 19.71
CA PHE A 18 -2.12 -15.93 19.94
C PHE A 18 -1.21 -14.83 20.52
N GLY A 19 -1.21 -13.64 19.94
CA GLY A 19 -0.40 -12.52 20.41
C GLY A 19 -0.79 -12.06 21.82
N LEU A 20 -2.08 -12.06 22.12
CA LEU A 20 -2.62 -11.62 23.41
C LEU A 20 -2.39 -12.67 24.52
N GLU A 21 -2.44 -13.96 24.17
CA GLU A 21 -2.09 -15.05 25.09
C GLU A 21 -0.62 -14.96 25.48
N ASN A 22 0.28 -14.69 24.53
CA ASN A 22 1.70 -14.49 24.78
C ASN A 22 1.97 -13.25 25.66
N LEU A 23 1.13 -12.23 25.59
CA LEU A 23 1.18 -11.06 26.47
C LEU A 23 0.60 -11.34 27.85
N GLY A 24 0.07 -12.54 28.12
CA GLY A 24 -0.46 -12.96 29.41
C GLY A 24 -1.80 -12.35 29.77
N LEU A 25 -2.61 -11.91 28.78
CA LEU A 25 -3.92 -11.35 29.03
C LEU A 25 -4.93 -12.45 29.43
N ASP A 26 -5.90 -12.07 30.26
CA ASP A 26 -6.94 -12.98 30.70
C ASP A 26 -7.95 -13.31 29.57
N SER A 27 -8.57 -14.49 29.64
CA SER A 27 -9.48 -14.99 28.59
C SER A 27 -10.72 -14.11 28.35
N LYS A 28 -11.13 -13.29 29.32
CA LYS A 28 -12.28 -12.37 29.15
C LYS A 28 -11.86 -11.17 28.29
N THR A 29 -10.70 -10.60 28.59
CA THR A 29 -10.11 -9.51 27.82
C THR A 29 -9.81 -9.94 26.39
N ILE A 30 -9.23 -11.13 26.19
CA ILE A 30 -8.97 -11.69 24.86
C ILE A 30 -10.26 -11.82 24.05
N ARG A 31 -11.31 -12.40 24.61
CA ARG A 31 -12.60 -12.54 23.91
C ARG A 31 -13.20 -11.19 23.52
N LEU A 32 -13.12 -10.20 24.39
CA LEU A 32 -13.63 -8.86 24.10
C LEU A 32 -12.87 -8.24 22.92
N ARG A 33 -11.54 -8.24 22.97
CA ARG A 33 -10.70 -7.70 21.88
C ARG A 33 -10.91 -8.43 20.56
N ILE A 34 -11.07 -9.77 20.58
CA ILE A 34 -11.41 -10.53 19.37
C ILE A 34 -12.75 -10.08 18.79
N ALA A 35 -13.76 -9.84 19.61
CA ALA A 35 -15.05 -9.35 19.13
C ALA A 35 -14.93 -7.95 18.50
N GLU A 36 -14.21 -7.03 19.14
CA GLU A 36 -13.97 -5.68 18.64
C GLU A 36 -13.21 -5.68 17.31
N ILE A 37 -12.09 -6.40 17.22
CA ILE A 37 -11.29 -6.45 16.01
C ILE A 37 -12.02 -7.17 14.88
N SER A 38 -12.79 -8.21 15.20
CA SER A 38 -13.59 -8.93 14.21
C SER A 38 -14.66 -8.03 13.60
N ALA A 39 -15.31 -7.20 14.39
CA ALA A 39 -16.28 -6.21 13.90
C ALA A 39 -15.57 -5.14 13.02
N TYR A 40 -14.42 -4.65 13.45
CA TYR A 40 -13.67 -3.62 12.70
C TYR A 40 -13.22 -4.11 11.31
N PHE A 41 -12.78 -5.37 11.23
CA PHE A 41 -12.28 -5.99 9.99
C PHE A 41 -13.35 -6.83 9.25
N SER A 42 -14.60 -6.87 9.73
CA SER A 42 -15.69 -7.70 9.16
C SER A 42 -15.32 -9.19 9.07
N LEU A 43 -14.69 -9.72 10.13
CA LEU A 43 -14.22 -11.11 10.19
C LEU A 43 -15.24 -12.06 10.83
N GLU A 44 -16.42 -11.60 11.26
CA GLU A 44 -17.41 -12.37 12.01
C GLU A 44 -17.81 -13.66 11.28
N ASN A 45 -17.94 -13.59 9.95
CA ASN A 45 -18.35 -14.72 9.12
C ASN A 45 -17.25 -15.78 8.92
N ILE A 46 -16.01 -15.46 9.28
CA ILE A 46 -14.85 -16.34 9.09
C ILE A 46 -14.13 -16.69 10.40
N ILE A 47 -14.57 -16.15 11.54
CA ILE A 47 -13.91 -16.27 12.84
C ILE A 47 -13.67 -17.72 13.28
N ASP A 48 -14.56 -18.63 12.91
CA ASP A 48 -14.50 -20.05 13.27
C ASP A 48 -13.93 -20.93 12.13
N LYS A 49 -13.51 -20.33 11.01
CA LYS A 49 -12.88 -21.05 9.89
C LYS A 49 -11.42 -21.38 10.19
N LYS A 50 -10.92 -22.41 9.48
CA LYS A 50 -9.49 -22.69 9.43
C LYS A 50 -8.77 -21.68 8.52
N ILE A 51 -7.54 -21.33 8.84
CA ILE A 51 -6.72 -20.44 8.01
C ILE A 51 -6.56 -20.96 6.57
N SER A 52 -6.47 -22.29 6.42
CA SER A 52 -6.36 -22.93 5.09
C SER A 52 -7.58 -22.76 4.18
N GLU A 53 -8.75 -22.42 4.75
CA GLU A 53 -10.00 -22.21 4.01
C GLU A 53 -10.19 -20.77 3.53
N LEU A 54 -9.26 -19.86 3.90
CA LEU A 54 -9.33 -18.45 3.59
C LEU A 54 -8.68 -18.14 2.23
N SER A 55 -9.22 -17.11 1.54
CA SER A 55 -8.55 -16.49 0.41
C SER A 55 -7.27 -15.75 0.85
N GLY A 56 -6.36 -15.45 -0.09
CA GLY A 56 -5.14 -14.68 0.19
C GLY A 56 -5.43 -13.35 0.88
N GLY A 57 -6.39 -12.59 0.39
CA GLY A 57 -6.81 -11.33 1.01
C GLY A 57 -7.37 -11.50 2.43
N GLN A 58 -8.18 -12.54 2.66
CA GLN A 58 -8.68 -12.85 4.00
C GLN A 58 -7.56 -13.23 4.97
N LYS A 59 -6.58 -14.02 4.52
CA LYS A 59 -5.38 -14.35 5.31
C LYS A 59 -4.61 -13.09 5.71
N GLN A 60 -4.38 -12.17 4.77
CA GLN A 60 -3.70 -10.89 5.06
C GLN A 60 -4.47 -10.03 6.07
N MET A 61 -5.80 -9.95 5.93
CA MET A 61 -6.63 -9.20 6.88
C MET A 61 -6.61 -9.81 8.28
N VAL A 62 -6.64 -11.13 8.41
CA VAL A 62 -6.51 -11.83 9.70
C VAL A 62 -5.12 -11.58 10.31
N CYS A 63 -4.05 -11.66 9.51
CA CYS A 63 -2.69 -11.36 9.97
C CYS A 63 -2.57 -9.90 10.45
N LEU A 64 -3.08 -8.94 9.70
CA LEU A 64 -3.10 -7.54 10.10
C LEU A 64 -3.90 -7.33 11.40
N ALA A 65 -5.08 -7.94 11.49
CA ALA A 65 -5.92 -7.88 12.69
C ALA A 65 -5.20 -8.45 13.93
N SER A 66 -4.51 -9.60 13.81
CA SER A 66 -3.76 -10.21 14.93
C SER A 66 -2.62 -9.32 15.43
N ILE A 67 -1.92 -8.63 14.52
CA ILE A 67 -0.85 -7.68 14.88
C ILE A 67 -1.45 -6.45 15.59
N LEU A 68 -2.53 -5.90 15.06
CA LEU A 68 -3.17 -4.70 15.63
C LEU A 68 -3.73 -4.91 17.04
N MET A 69 -4.13 -6.13 17.38
CA MET A 69 -4.57 -6.45 18.73
C MET A 69 -3.49 -6.26 19.80
N MET A 70 -2.22 -6.25 19.40
CA MET A 70 -1.09 -5.99 20.28
C MET A 70 -0.79 -4.48 20.47
N HIS A 71 -1.54 -3.59 19.79
CA HIS A 71 -1.38 -2.13 19.79
C HIS A 71 0.05 -1.68 19.43
N PRO A 72 0.56 -2.04 18.25
CA PRO A 72 1.90 -1.63 17.83
C PRO A 72 1.94 -0.14 17.47
N ASP A 73 3.07 0.51 17.75
CA ASP A 73 3.35 1.87 17.27
C ASP A 73 3.85 1.87 15.81
N VAL A 74 4.50 0.76 15.41
CA VAL A 74 5.09 0.59 14.07
C VAL A 74 4.72 -0.78 13.51
N ILE A 75 4.31 -0.82 12.24
CA ILE A 75 4.07 -2.05 11.49
C ILE A 75 4.96 -2.06 10.25
N VAL A 76 5.62 -3.18 10.00
CA VAL A 76 6.44 -3.39 8.79
C VAL A 76 5.78 -4.45 7.92
N PHE A 77 5.52 -4.11 6.67
CA PHE A 77 5.04 -5.04 5.65
C PHE A 77 6.13 -5.28 4.61
N ASP A 78 6.41 -6.54 4.35
CA ASP A 78 7.32 -6.97 3.30
C ASP A 78 6.52 -7.59 2.16
N GLU A 79 6.40 -6.88 1.05
CA GLU A 79 5.64 -7.22 -0.16
C GLU A 79 4.21 -7.75 0.12
N PRO A 80 3.38 -7.03 0.90
CA PRO A 80 2.09 -7.56 1.35
C PRO A 80 1.09 -7.77 0.22
N THR A 81 1.29 -7.16 -0.95
CA THR A 81 0.34 -7.24 -2.07
C THR A 81 0.75 -8.24 -3.17
N SER A 82 1.94 -8.85 -3.07
CA SER A 82 2.55 -9.68 -4.12
C SER A 82 1.69 -10.87 -4.57
N GLN A 83 0.83 -11.41 -3.67
CA GLN A 83 -0.03 -12.57 -3.93
C GLN A 83 -1.53 -12.24 -3.93
N LEU A 84 -1.88 -10.94 -3.93
CA LEU A 84 -3.25 -10.48 -3.88
C LEU A 84 -3.78 -10.12 -5.27
N ASP A 85 -5.06 -10.38 -5.48
CA ASP A 85 -5.78 -9.79 -6.61
C ASP A 85 -5.94 -8.26 -6.44
N PRO A 86 -6.27 -7.51 -7.49
CA PRO A 86 -6.37 -6.06 -7.43
C PRO A 86 -7.37 -5.54 -6.38
N MET A 87 -8.51 -6.22 -6.17
CA MET A 87 -9.50 -5.80 -5.19
C MET A 87 -9.02 -6.03 -3.75
N ALA A 88 -8.39 -7.16 -3.49
CA ALA A 88 -7.80 -7.46 -2.19
C ALA A 88 -6.64 -6.50 -1.87
N THR A 89 -5.82 -6.16 -2.87
CA THR A 89 -4.76 -5.14 -2.78
C THR A 89 -5.33 -3.79 -2.37
N GLU A 90 -6.34 -3.30 -3.07
CA GLU A 90 -6.98 -2.02 -2.77
C GLU A 90 -7.59 -2.01 -1.36
N THR A 91 -8.25 -3.09 -0.98
CA THR A 91 -8.83 -3.25 0.35
C THR A 91 -7.77 -3.19 1.45
N LEU A 92 -6.65 -3.91 1.28
CA LEU A 92 -5.53 -3.90 2.23
C LEU A 92 -4.94 -2.50 2.36
N LEU A 93 -4.58 -1.86 1.24
CA LEU A 93 -3.95 -0.54 1.24
C LEU A 93 -4.86 0.54 1.83
N ASN A 94 -6.15 0.52 1.52
CA ASN A 94 -7.14 1.42 2.12
C ASN A 94 -7.25 1.21 3.63
N THR A 95 -7.21 -0.03 4.10
CA THR A 95 -7.23 -0.35 5.52
C THR A 95 -5.97 0.16 6.21
N VAL A 96 -4.80 -0.09 5.64
CA VAL A 96 -3.52 0.41 6.15
C VAL A 96 -3.51 1.93 6.21
N TYR A 97 -3.97 2.61 5.15
CA TYR A 97 -4.07 4.07 5.12
C TYR A 97 -4.95 4.62 6.26
N LYS A 98 -6.12 4.00 6.50
CA LYS A 98 -7.00 4.39 7.61
C LYS A 98 -6.30 4.20 8.96
N LEU A 99 -5.63 3.08 9.16
CA LEU A 99 -4.89 2.82 10.41
C LEU A 99 -3.83 3.89 10.68
N CYS A 100 -3.07 4.31 9.66
CA CYS A 100 -2.12 5.41 9.81
C CYS A 100 -2.79 6.72 10.23
N ARG A 101 -3.90 7.08 9.56
CA ARG A 101 -4.57 8.39 9.77
C ARG A 101 -5.42 8.45 11.04
N GLU A 102 -6.11 7.37 11.40
CA GLU A 102 -7.04 7.34 12.51
C GLU A 102 -6.37 6.90 13.82
N ASN A 103 -5.42 5.97 13.76
CA ASN A 103 -4.78 5.40 14.94
C ASN A 103 -3.36 5.90 15.18
N GLY A 104 -2.79 6.70 14.27
CA GLY A 104 -1.44 7.25 14.39
C GLY A 104 -0.33 6.19 14.28
N ILE A 105 -0.62 5.01 13.72
CA ILE A 105 0.35 3.93 13.55
C ILE A 105 1.32 4.29 12.42
N THR A 106 2.61 4.15 12.66
CA THR A 106 3.63 4.26 11.61
C THR A 106 3.68 2.95 10.81
N VAL A 107 3.56 3.05 9.48
CA VAL A 107 3.64 1.88 8.61
C VAL A 107 4.80 2.03 7.64
N ILE A 108 5.62 0.98 7.54
CA ILE A 108 6.70 0.84 6.58
C ILE A 108 6.30 -0.31 5.63
N ILE A 109 6.31 -0.05 4.32
CA ILE A 109 5.94 -1.05 3.31
C ILE A 109 7.06 -1.15 2.29
N THR A 110 7.55 -2.37 2.03
CA THR A 110 8.36 -2.67 0.85
C THR A 110 7.46 -3.21 -0.25
N GLU A 111 7.57 -2.71 -1.46
CA GLU A 111 6.75 -3.15 -2.59
C GLU A 111 7.45 -2.93 -3.93
N HIS A 112 7.09 -3.78 -4.90
CA HIS A 112 7.56 -3.68 -6.28
C HIS A 112 6.57 -2.92 -7.18
N ARG A 113 5.31 -2.82 -6.79
CA ARG A 113 4.25 -2.13 -7.54
C ARG A 113 3.84 -0.88 -6.77
N LEU A 114 4.41 0.25 -7.15
CA LEU A 114 4.26 1.50 -6.42
C LEU A 114 3.04 2.33 -6.87
N GLU A 115 2.35 1.93 -7.95
CA GLU A 115 1.27 2.71 -8.55
C GLU A 115 0.14 3.02 -7.55
N SER A 116 -0.22 2.05 -6.70
CA SER A 116 -1.25 2.22 -5.68
C SER A 116 -0.72 2.80 -4.36
N LEU A 117 0.57 2.67 -4.08
CA LEU A 117 1.20 3.14 -2.85
C LEU A 117 1.63 4.60 -2.91
N ILE A 118 2.27 5.02 -3.99
CA ILE A 118 2.79 6.39 -4.17
C ILE A 118 1.75 7.46 -3.83
N PRO A 119 0.47 7.35 -4.28
CA PRO A 119 -0.53 8.38 -3.99
C PRO A 119 -0.90 8.53 -2.52
N ILE A 120 -0.65 7.51 -1.69
CA ILE A 120 -1.03 7.48 -0.28
C ILE A 120 0.15 7.52 0.69
N ALA A 121 1.38 7.39 0.18
CA ALA A 121 2.59 7.45 0.98
C ALA A 121 2.91 8.88 1.43
N ASP A 122 3.41 9.03 2.64
CA ASP A 122 3.93 10.32 3.16
C ASP A 122 5.40 10.51 2.78
N ARG A 123 6.15 9.40 2.66
CA ARG A 123 7.60 9.39 2.42
C ARG A 123 7.98 8.19 1.58
N VAL A 124 8.93 8.37 0.69
CA VAL A 124 9.50 7.31 -0.17
C VAL A 124 10.99 7.25 0.05
N ILE A 125 11.47 6.05 0.38
CA ILE A 125 12.90 5.76 0.52
C ILE A 125 13.26 4.77 -0.59
N VAL A 126 14.21 5.16 -1.44
CA VAL A 126 14.73 4.30 -2.50
C VAL A 126 16.08 3.75 -2.04
N ILE A 127 16.18 2.42 -2.03
CA ILE A 127 17.40 1.70 -1.63
C ILE A 127 17.94 0.95 -2.85
N ASP A 128 19.21 1.10 -3.12
CA ASP A 128 19.92 0.40 -4.18
C ASP A 128 21.28 -0.07 -3.67
N GLU A 129 21.66 -1.29 -3.99
CA GLU A 129 22.92 -1.93 -3.52
C GLU A 129 23.18 -1.80 -2.00
N GLY A 130 22.11 -1.70 -1.19
CA GLY A 130 22.19 -1.55 0.26
C GLY A 130 22.37 -0.12 0.76
N GLU A 131 22.40 0.87 -0.12
CA GLU A 131 22.50 2.29 0.21
C GLU A 131 21.18 3.03 -0.07
N ILE A 132 20.89 4.05 0.74
CA ILE A 132 19.74 4.94 0.51
C ILE A 132 20.16 5.95 -0.55
N ILE A 133 19.60 5.85 -1.75
CA ILE A 133 19.87 6.75 -2.87
C ILE A 133 18.86 7.90 -2.97
N SER A 134 17.70 7.78 -2.33
CA SER A 134 16.72 8.87 -2.23
C SER A 134 15.86 8.69 -0.98
N ASP A 135 15.50 9.81 -0.35
CA ASP A 135 14.64 9.90 0.83
C ASP A 135 13.84 11.19 0.72
N THR A 136 12.62 11.11 0.18
CA THR A 136 11.82 12.27 -0.21
C THR A 136 10.33 12.03 -0.01
N THR A 137 9.51 13.06 -0.25
CA THR A 137 8.08 12.87 -0.46
C THR A 137 7.81 12.31 -1.87
N PRO A 138 6.68 11.65 -2.13
CA PRO A 138 6.35 11.12 -3.46
C PRO A 138 6.42 12.15 -4.60
N SER A 139 6.06 13.40 -4.32
CA SER A 139 6.08 14.50 -5.30
C SER A 139 7.48 15.07 -5.58
N GLU A 140 8.48 14.69 -4.80
CA GLU A 140 9.85 15.21 -4.90
C GLU A 140 10.85 14.15 -5.37
N ILE A 141 10.36 12.96 -5.79
CA ILE A 141 11.23 11.93 -6.38
C ILE A 141 11.91 12.53 -7.63
N PRO A 142 13.26 12.57 -7.69
CA PRO A 142 13.97 13.16 -8.80
C PRO A 142 13.62 12.48 -10.14
N SER A 143 13.33 13.31 -11.17
CA SER A 143 13.01 12.80 -12.51
C SER A 143 14.19 12.03 -13.13
N GLU A 144 15.41 12.45 -12.84
CA GLU A 144 16.63 11.76 -13.26
C GLU A 144 16.73 10.36 -12.66
N LEU A 145 16.33 10.20 -11.39
CA LEU A 145 16.33 8.90 -10.72
C LEU A 145 15.27 7.97 -11.35
N ILE A 146 14.09 8.50 -11.69
CA ILE A 146 13.06 7.73 -12.39
C ILE A 146 13.56 7.26 -13.76
N LYS A 147 14.28 8.10 -14.50
CA LYS A 147 14.81 7.76 -15.82
C LYS A 147 15.99 6.79 -15.78
N SER A 148 16.88 6.95 -14.80
CA SER A 148 18.13 6.18 -14.72
C SER A 148 18.00 4.82 -14.04
N ASN A 149 16.94 4.61 -13.26
CA ASN A 149 16.70 3.37 -12.53
C ASN A 149 15.54 2.59 -13.18
N ASP A 150 15.86 1.50 -13.87
CA ASP A 150 14.90 0.68 -14.62
C ASP A 150 13.77 0.13 -13.72
N PHE A 151 14.11 -0.27 -12.50
CA PHE A 151 13.12 -0.74 -11.53
C PHE A 151 12.15 0.38 -11.17
N LEU A 152 12.66 1.54 -10.74
CA LEU A 152 11.83 2.67 -10.34
C LEU A 152 10.96 3.15 -11.51
N SER A 153 11.54 3.24 -12.72
CA SER A 153 10.82 3.61 -13.95
C SER A 153 9.63 2.69 -14.22
N SER A 154 9.78 1.39 -13.98
CA SER A 154 8.69 0.41 -14.20
C SER A 154 7.67 0.39 -13.07
N ALA A 155 8.06 0.72 -11.85
CA ALA A 155 7.25 0.59 -10.63
C ALA A 155 6.38 1.81 -10.32
N VAL A 156 6.83 3.02 -10.69
CA VAL A 156 6.08 4.26 -10.43
C VAL A 156 4.86 4.41 -11.33
N PRO A 157 3.85 5.22 -10.93
CA PRO A 157 2.71 5.55 -11.77
C PRO A 157 3.11 6.07 -13.16
N THR A 158 2.41 5.65 -14.20
CA THR A 158 2.67 6.10 -15.59
C THR A 158 2.65 7.61 -15.73
N SER A 159 1.86 8.32 -14.93
CA SER A 159 1.81 9.78 -14.90
C SER A 159 3.13 10.41 -14.44
N MET A 160 3.81 9.81 -13.47
CA MET A 160 5.12 10.26 -12.99
C MET A 160 6.21 10.01 -14.04
N ARG A 161 6.20 8.83 -14.65
CA ARG A 161 7.13 8.49 -15.75
C ARG A 161 6.99 9.46 -16.91
N LEU A 162 5.77 9.72 -17.35
CA LEU A 162 5.50 10.68 -18.43
C LEU A 162 5.95 12.10 -18.07
N HIS A 163 5.75 12.53 -16.83
CA HIS A 163 6.24 13.82 -16.33
C HIS A 163 7.77 13.90 -16.41
N ALA A 164 8.46 12.84 -15.98
CA ALA A 164 9.91 12.75 -16.04
C ALA A 164 10.43 12.76 -17.49
N ASP A 165 9.82 11.97 -18.40
CA ASP A 165 10.20 11.87 -19.82
C ASP A 165 10.02 13.20 -20.57
N LEU A 166 8.97 13.96 -20.22
CA LEU A 166 8.70 15.28 -20.80
C LEU A 166 9.50 16.42 -20.13
N GLU A 167 10.33 16.13 -19.15
CA GLU A 167 11.18 17.09 -18.41
C GLU A 167 10.39 18.30 -17.89
N LEU A 168 9.20 18.03 -17.34
CA LEU A 168 8.32 19.08 -16.87
C LEU A 168 8.78 19.65 -15.54
N THR A 169 8.58 20.95 -15.36
CA THR A 169 8.83 21.66 -14.08
C THR A 169 7.58 21.85 -13.23
N SER A 170 6.43 21.36 -13.69
CA SER A 170 5.18 21.35 -12.94
C SER A 170 5.24 20.33 -11.77
N PRO A 171 4.33 20.40 -10.79
CA PRO A 171 4.23 19.37 -9.76
C PRO A 171 4.06 17.98 -10.36
N VAL A 172 4.76 17.00 -9.79
CA VAL A 172 4.75 15.60 -10.25
C VAL A 172 3.36 15.00 -10.01
N PRO A 173 2.69 14.45 -11.03
CA PRO A 173 1.37 13.85 -10.89
C PRO A 173 1.47 12.44 -10.30
N LEU A 174 0.91 12.23 -9.11
CA LEU A 174 1.00 10.98 -8.36
C LEU A 174 -0.05 9.94 -8.78
N ASN A 175 -1.04 10.33 -9.57
CA ASN A 175 -2.12 9.46 -10.03
C ASN A 175 -2.65 9.86 -11.42
N VAL A 176 -3.53 9.02 -11.98
CA VAL A 176 -4.11 9.21 -13.32
C VAL A 176 -4.88 10.52 -13.45
N ALA A 177 -5.62 10.94 -12.41
CA ALA A 177 -6.41 12.18 -12.46
C ALA A 177 -5.51 13.41 -12.57
N GLN A 178 -4.44 13.47 -11.76
CA GLN A 178 -3.43 14.53 -11.82
C GLN A 178 -2.66 14.50 -13.15
N GLY A 179 -2.34 13.30 -13.66
CA GLY A 179 -1.72 13.14 -14.98
C GLY A 179 -2.58 13.69 -16.13
N ARG A 180 -3.87 13.42 -16.11
CA ARG A 180 -4.83 14.00 -17.09
C ARG A 180 -4.89 15.53 -17.00
N GLN A 181 -4.92 16.08 -15.81
CA GLN A 181 -4.92 17.53 -15.60
C GLN A 181 -3.63 18.18 -16.15
N MET A 182 -2.47 17.56 -15.87
CA MET A 182 -1.18 17.97 -16.41
C MET A 182 -1.19 18.01 -17.94
N LEU A 183 -1.59 16.92 -18.60
CA LEU A 183 -1.68 16.84 -20.06
C LEU A 183 -2.65 17.88 -20.61
N SER A 184 -3.83 18.04 -20.02
CA SER A 184 -4.80 19.04 -20.47
C SER A 184 -4.22 20.46 -20.44
N SER A 185 -3.42 20.78 -19.41
CA SER A 185 -2.77 22.09 -19.29
C SER A 185 -1.66 22.29 -20.35
N LEU A 186 -0.96 21.24 -20.73
CA LEU A 186 0.07 21.26 -21.77
C LEU A 186 -0.55 21.47 -23.17
N PHE A 187 -1.62 20.75 -23.47
CA PHE A 187 -2.31 20.87 -24.77
C PHE A 187 -3.06 22.19 -24.90
N ALA A 188 -3.62 22.74 -23.82
CA ALA A 188 -4.27 24.05 -23.85
C ALA A 188 -3.28 25.19 -24.15
N LYS A 189 -2.00 25.04 -23.88
CA LYS A 189 -0.93 26.02 -24.16
C LYS A 189 -0.36 25.91 -25.57
N LYS A 190 -0.62 24.83 -26.33
CA LYS A 190 -0.24 24.75 -27.74
C LYS A 190 -1.22 25.54 -28.57
N PRO A 191 -0.78 26.53 -29.40
CA PRO A 191 -1.68 27.19 -30.36
C PRO A 191 -2.28 26.12 -31.28
N LYS A 192 -3.59 26.23 -31.56
CA LYS A 192 -4.23 25.40 -32.58
C LYS A 192 -3.39 25.48 -33.85
N GLN A 193 -2.86 24.33 -34.31
CA GLN A 193 -2.21 24.28 -35.62
C GLN A 193 -3.25 24.76 -36.64
N THR A 194 -2.91 25.83 -37.33
CA THR A 194 -3.65 26.43 -38.41
C THR A 194 -3.95 25.35 -39.46
N GLU A 195 -5.16 25.35 -39.95
CA GLU A 195 -5.65 24.51 -41.03
C GLU A 195 -4.63 24.45 -42.18
N LEU A 196 -4.34 23.20 -42.59
CA LEU A 196 -3.66 22.99 -43.87
C LEU A 196 -4.57 23.53 -44.96
N ASP A 197 -4.18 24.64 -45.59
CA ASP A 197 -4.78 25.12 -46.79
C ASP A 197 -4.73 24.03 -47.88
N GLU A 198 -5.87 23.52 -48.24
CA GLU A 198 -6.08 22.78 -49.49
C GLU A 198 -5.97 23.76 -50.65
N THR A 199 -4.93 23.62 -51.44
CA THR A 199 -4.84 24.07 -52.85
C THR A 199 -4.32 22.95 -53.71
#